data_bb742d480d1c803a1a3158f3b96ec2bd
#
_entry.id   bb742d480d1c803a1a3158f3b96ec2bd
#
_cell.length_a   1.000
_cell.length_b   1.000
_cell.length_c   1.000
_cell.angle_alpha   90.00
_cell.angle_beta   90.00
_cell.angle_gamma   90.00
#
_symmetry.space_group_name_H-M   'P 1'
#
loop_
_entity.id
_entity.type
_entity.pdbx_description
1 polymer ?
#
loop_
_entity_poly.entity_id
_entity_poly.type
_entity_poly.pdbx_seq_one_letter_code
_entity_poly.pdbx_strand_id
1 'polypeptide(L)'
;MRKYLVMLVICVMVLSCFFGKTLVMASFSEEPSIEYNRYYTDIKIEKGDTLWSIAQTYNINSNMEIRDYIKEVKMINSMSSDRIEAGANLTIVYFAEKPMLQ
;
A
#
# COMPACT_ATOMS: atom_id res chain seq x y z
N MET A 1 -22.97 -15.42 48.28
CA MET A 1 -23.45 -15.72 46.93
C MET A 1 -23.57 -14.49 46.03
N ARG A 2 -23.93 -13.32 46.56
CA ARG A 2 -24.02 -12.09 45.74
C ARG A 2 -22.69 -11.64 45.14
N LYS A 3 -21.59 -11.87 45.84
CA LYS A 3 -20.24 -11.48 45.37
C LYS A 3 -19.83 -12.22 44.08
N TYR A 4 -20.14 -13.50 44.01
CA TYR A 4 -19.79 -14.33 42.84
C TYR A 4 -20.66 -14.02 41.66
N LEU A 5 -21.91 -13.66 41.90
CA LEU A 5 -22.84 -13.32 40.83
C LEU A 5 -22.43 -12.02 40.14
N VAL A 6 -21.97 -11.02 40.91
CA VAL A 6 -21.48 -9.76 40.38
C VAL A 6 -20.19 -9.96 39.57
N MET A 7 -19.28 -10.79 40.09
CA MET A 7 -18.04 -11.11 39.35
C MET A 7 -18.34 -11.82 38.04
N LEU A 8 -19.30 -12.74 38.05
CA LEU A 8 -19.68 -13.46 36.83
C LEU A 8 -20.26 -12.54 35.77
N VAL A 9 -21.09 -11.57 36.17
CA VAL A 9 -21.67 -10.60 35.26
C VAL A 9 -20.58 -9.71 34.66
N ILE A 10 -19.62 -9.27 35.48
CA ILE A 10 -18.50 -8.45 35.00
C ILE A 10 -17.65 -9.24 33.99
N CYS A 11 -17.36 -10.50 34.27
CA CYS A 11 -16.61 -11.36 33.35
C CYS A 11 -17.32 -11.53 32.03
N VAL A 12 -18.63 -11.75 32.04
CA VAL A 12 -19.42 -11.89 30.82
C VAL A 12 -19.41 -10.58 29.99
N MET A 13 -19.51 -9.43 30.67
CA MET A 13 -19.47 -8.14 30.00
C MET A 13 -18.12 -7.87 29.34
N VAL A 14 -17.04 -8.18 30.03
CA VAL A 14 -15.68 -8.01 29.48
C VAL A 14 -15.45 -8.92 28.29
N LEU A 15 -15.87 -10.15 28.37
CA LEU A 15 -15.77 -11.11 27.27
C LEU A 15 -16.60 -10.68 26.06
N SER A 16 -17.81 -10.17 26.30
CA SER A 16 -18.67 -9.68 25.23
C SER A 16 -18.03 -8.51 24.47
N CYS A 17 -17.40 -7.57 25.19
CA CYS A 17 -16.69 -6.47 24.56
C CYS A 17 -15.52 -6.95 23.71
N PHE A 18 -14.81 -7.96 24.19
CA PHE A 18 -13.66 -8.53 23.48
C PHE A 18 -14.09 -9.22 22.18
N PHE A 19 -15.11 -10.05 22.25
CA PHE A 19 -15.65 -10.73 21.07
C PHE A 19 -16.31 -9.77 20.10
N GLY A 20 -16.94 -8.70 20.59
CA GLY A 20 -17.56 -7.70 19.75
C GLY A 20 -16.55 -7.00 18.83
N LYS A 21 -15.36 -6.69 19.35
CA LYS A 21 -14.29 -6.07 18.54
C LYS A 21 -13.78 -7.02 17.48
N THR A 22 -13.65 -8.29 17.80
CA THR A 22 -13.17 -9.29 16.84
C THR A 22 -14.16 -9.47 15.68
N LEU A 23 -15.45 -9.48 15.97
CA LEU A 23 -16.48 -9.60 14.96
C LEU A 23 -16.51 -8.39 14.02
N VAL A 24 -16.33 -7.18 14.56
CA VAL A 24 -16.29 -5.96 13.75
C VAL A 24 -15.09 -5.97 12.82
N MET A 25 -13.94 -6.42 13.29
CA MET A 25 -12.75 -6.52 12.44
C MET A 25 -12.92 -7.56 11.33
N ALA A 26 -13.57 -8.68 11.63
CA ALA A 26 -13.85 -9.71 10.64
C ALA A 26 -14.80 -9.19 9.54
N SER A 27 -15.76 -8.35 9.91
CA SER A 27 -16.68 -7.75 8.93
C SER A 27 -15.97 -6.78 7.99
N PHE A 28 -14.98 -6.04 8.49
CA PHE A 28 -14.22 -5.13 7.65
C PHE A 28 -13.30 -5.83 6.66
N SER A 29 -12.89 -7.04 6.95
CA SER A 29 -12.01 -7.80 6.05
C SER A 29 -12.74 -8.35 4.83
N GLU A 30 -14.06 -8.29 4.80
CA GLU A 30 -14.88 -8.76 3.67
C GLU A 30 -15.18 -7.68 2.65
N GLU A 31 -14.78 -6.42 2.89
CA GLU A 31 -14.97 -5.36 1.91
C GLU A 31 -14.11 -5.64 0.66
N PRO A 32 -14.73 -5.55 -0.55
CA PRO A 32 -13.96 -5.77 -1.75
C PRO A 32 -12.87 -4.70 -1.90
N SER A 33 -11.63 -5.12 -1.78
CA SER A 33 -10.50 -4.25 -2.03
C SER A 33 -10.22 -4.22 -3.53
N ILE A 34 -10.02 -3.03 -4.08
CA ILE A 34 -9.62 -2.89 -5.46
C ILE A 34 -8.19 -3.38 -5.58
N GLU A 35 -7.98 -4.41 -6.40
CA GLU A 35 -6.65 -4.93 -6.66
C GLU A 35 -6.00 -4.15 -7.79
N TYR A 36 -4.75 -3.74 -7.55
CA TYR A 36 -3.94 -3.07 -8.56
C TYR A 36 -2.83 -3.99 -9.01
N ASN A 37 -2.64 -4.10 -10.31
CA ASN A 37 -1.53 -4.86 -10.87
C ASN A 37 -0.34 -3.93 -11.10
N ARG A 38 0.83 -4.53 -11.03
CA ARG A 38 2.10 -3.84 -11.24
C ARG A 38 2.49 -3.95 -12.72
N TYR A 39 2.74 -2.82 -13.34
CA TYR A 39 3.16 -2.74 -14.74
C TYR A 39 4.45 -1.96 -14.86
N TYR A 40 5.20 -2.25 -15.89
CA TYR A 40 6.46 -1.57 -16.17
C TYR A 40 6.37 -0.86 -17.51
N THR A 41 6.92 0.34 -17.59
CA THR A 41 6.98 1.10 -18.83
C THR A 41 8.20 2.00 -18.84
N ASP A 42 8.65 2.37 -20.03
CA ASP A 42 9.75 3.30 -20.19
C ASP A 42 9.22 4.72 -20.38
N ILE A 43 9.79 5.66 -19.66
CA ILE A 43 9.48 7.07 -19.83
C ILE A 43 10.74 7.81 -20.24
N LYS A 44 10.55 8.95 -20.91
CA LYS A 44 11.66 9.84 -21.26
C LYS A 44 11.82 10.87 -20.16
N ILE A 45 13.03 11.02 -19.65
CA ILE A 45 13.33 11.99 -18.61
C ILE A 45 13.35 13.38 -19.24
N GLU A 46 12.57 14.28 -18.66
CA GLU A 46 12.51 15.67 -19.11
C GLU A 46 13.41 16.55 -18.25
N LYS A 47 13.76 17.70 -18.77
CA LYS A 47 14.61 18.65 -18.06
C LYS A 47 13.92 19.08 -16.74
N GLY A 48 14.65 18.96 -15.64
CA GLY A 48 14.12 19.28 -14.33
C GLY A 48 13.52 18.11 -13.58
N ASP A 49 13.37 16.94 -14.21
CA ASP A 49 12.85 15.76 -13.54
C ASP A 49 13.86 15.21 -12.52
N THR A 50 13.33 14.76 -11.41
CA THR A 50 14.09 14.05 -10.38
C THR A 50 13.42 12.72 -10.10
N LEU A 51 14.13 11.78 -9.48
CA LEU A 51 13.53 10.52 -9.06
C LEU A 51 12.36 10.76 -8.09
N TRP A 52 12.48 11.79 -7.25
CA TRP A 52 11.41 12.17 -6.33
C TRP A 52 10.15 12.63 -7.07
N SER A 53 10.29 13.53 -8.06
CA SER A 53 9.15 14.02 -8.82
C SER A 53 8.50 12.92 -9.66
N ILE A 54 9.30 12.03 -10.23
CA ILE A 54 8.80 10.87 -10.97
C ILE A 54 8.05 9.94 -10.02
N ALA A 55 8.59 9.69 -8.83
CA ALA A 55 7.93 8.87 -7.83
C ALA A 55 6.58 9.47 -7.42
N GLN A 56 6.51 10.76 -7.21
CA GLN A 56 5.25 11.43 -6.88
C GLN A 56 4.19 11.26 -7.98
N THR A 57 4.62 11.27 -9.23
CA THR A 57 3.72 11.14 -10.37
C THR A 57 3.20 9.71 -10.53
N TYR A 58 4.07 8.71 -10.39
CA TYR A 58 3.75 7.33 -10.74
C TYR A 58 3.47 6.43 -9.55
N ASN A 59 3.83 6.83 -8.32
CA ASN A 59 3.56 6.05 -7.12
C ASN A 59 2.13 6.30 -6.63
N ILE A 60 1.17 6.11 -7.52
CA ILE A 60 -0.25 6.24 -7.26
C ILE A 60 -0.84 4.84 -7.12
N ASN A 61 -1.80 4.67 -6.23
CA ASN A 61 -2.51 3.40 -6.03
C ASN A 61 -1.61 2.27 -5.51
N SER A 62 -0.49 2.62 -4.91
CA SER A 62 0.38 1.66 -4.24
C SER A 62 0.42 1.95 -2.75
N ASN A 63 0.73 0.93 -1.96
CA ASN A 63 0.95 1.10 -0.52
C ASN A 63 2.42 1.39 -0.21
N MET A 64 3.19 1.72 -1.23
CA MET A 64 4.62 1.91 -1.14
C MET A 64 4.95 3.36 -0.81
N GLU A 65 5.90 3.57 0.09
CA GLU A 65 6.42 4.90 0.36
C GLU A 65 7.26 5.38 -0.82
N ILE A 66 7.36 6.70 -0.99
CA ILE A 66 8.12 7.28 -2.10
C ILE A 66 9.57 6.80 -2.10
N ARG A 67 10.18 6.70 -0.94
CA ARG A 67 11.57 6.21 -0.82
C ARG A 67 11.71 4.77 -1.32
N ASP A 68 10.76 3.93 -0.99
CA ASP A 68 10.77 2.53 -1.43
C ASP A 68 10.52 2.44 -2.94
N TYR A 69 9.65 3.28 -3.46
CA TYR A 69 9.42 3.38 -4.90
C TYR A 69 10.71 3.77 -5.64
N ILE A 70 11.40 4.78 -5.14
CA ILE A 70 12.67 5.22 -5.73
C ILE A 70 13.70 4.10 -5.71
N LYS A 71 13.80 3.35 -4.61
CA LYS A 71 14.71 2.20 -4.52
C LYS A 71 14.39 1.16 -5.59
N GLU A 72 13.11 0.87 -5.78
CA GLU A 72 12.68 -0.10 -6.79
C GLU A 72 13.01 0.36 -8.20
N VAL A 73 12.75 1.62 -8.53
CA VAL A 73 13.11 2.20 -9.83
C VAL A 73 14.62 2.12 -10.05
N LYS A 74 15.41 2.43 -9.05
CA LYS A 74 16.87 2.31 -9.14
C LYS A 74 17.30 0.87 -9.41
N MET A 75 16.68 -0.09 -8.75
CA MET A 75 16.99 -1.51 -8.95
C MET A 75 16.63 -1.94 -10.37
N ILE A 76 15.45 -1.54 -10.87
CA ILE A 76 15.00 -1.90 -12.22
C ILE A 76 15.98 -1.38 -13.27
N ASN A 77 16.51 -0.19 -13.07
CA ASN A 77 17.41 0.47 -14.02
C ASN A 77 18.89 0.26 -13.71
N SER A 78 19.21 -0.57 -12.74
CA SER A 78 20.60 -0.84 -12.30
C SER A 78 21.36 0.44 -11.96
N MET A 79 20.69 1.35 -11.26
CA MET A 79 21.27 2.63 -10.87
C MET A 79 21.91 2.55 -9.50
N SER A 80 23.10 3.12 -9.37
CA SER A 80 23.81 3.21 -8.09
C SER A 80 23.63 4.55 -7.38
N SER A 81 23.07 5.55 -8.07
CA SER A 81 22.82 6.88 -7.52
C SER A 81 21.48 7.40 -7.96
N ASP A 82 21.05 8.52 -7.37
CA ASP A 82 19.77 9.15 -7.71
C ASP A 82 19.85 10.07 -8.94
N ARG A 83 20.99 10.12 -9.56
CA ARG A 83 21.25 11.03 -10.69
C ARG A 83 20.60 10.49 -11.94
N ILE A 84 19.76 11.32 -12.57
CA ILE A 84 19.13 11.03 -13.87
C ILE A 84 19.43 12.16 -14.83
N GLU A 85 19.41 11.83 -16.14
CA GLU A 85 19.74 12.79 -17.19
C GLU A 85 18.55 13.01 -18.11
N ALA A 86 18.29 14.28 -18.44
CA ALA A 86 17.22 14.62 -19.38
C ALA A 86 17.52 14.02 -20.75
N GLY A 87 16.49 13.48 -21.39
CA GLY A 87 16.60 12.83 -22.69
C GLY A 87 16.88 11.34 -22.62
N ALA A 88 17.28 10.81 -21.46
CA ALA A 88 17.46 9.37 -21.27
C ALA A 88 16.13 8.69 -21.00
N ASN A 89 16.07 7.39 -21.27
CA ASN A 89 14.91 6.59 -20.93
C ASN A 89 15.06 5.98 -19.53
N LEU A 90 13.97 5.92 -18.80
CA LEU A 90 13.93 5.34 -17.47
C LEU A 90 12.78 4.35 -17.41
N THR A 91 13.06 3.12 -17.01
CA THR A 91 11.99 2.14 -16.77
C THR A 91 11.39 2.37 -15.39
N ILE A 92 10.08 2.59 -15.35
CA ILE A 92 9.37 2.80 -14.09
C ILE A 92 8.32 1.73 -13.88
N VAL A 93 7.84 1.62 -12.65
CA VAL A 93 6.71 0.79 -12.30
C VAL A 93 5.50 1.69 -12.04
N TYR A 94 4.34 1.28 -12.53
CA TYR A 94 3.09 1.96 -12.21
C TYR A 94 2.03 0.93 -11.85
N PHE A 95 0.99 1.37 -11.17
CA PHE A 95 -0.07 0.50 -10.67
C PHE A 95 -1.39 0.89 -11.30
N ALA A 96 -2.06 -0.07 -11.89
CA ALA A 96 -3.34 0.14 -12.55
C ALA A 96 -4.34 -0.92 -12.09
N GLU A 97 -5.62 -0.56 -12.14
CA GLU A 97 -6.66 -1.49 -11.77
C GLU A 97 -6.62 -2.73 -12.65
N LYS A 98 -6.83 -3.88 -12.00
CA LYS A 98 -6.93 -5.14 -12.72
C LYS A 98 -8.17 -5.11 -13.60
N PRO A 99 -8.04 -5.37 -14.92
CA PRO A 99 -9.23 -5.38 -15.79
C PRO A 99 -10.20 -6.47 -15.37
N MET A 100 -11.47 -6.10 -15.27
CA MET A 100 -12.53 -7.00 -14.81
C MET A 100 -12.91 -8.07 -15.83
N LEU A 101 -12.42 -7.93 -17.05
CA LEU A 101 -12.77 -8.81 -18.17
C LEU A 101 -11.62 -9.74 -18.52
N GLN A 102 -11.48 -10.80 -17.72
CA GLN A 102 -10.58 -11.92 -18.11
C GLN A 102 -11.05 -13.19 -17.48
#